data_4c34bd4677608136ddcae93b4bca3be2
#
_entry.id   4c34bd4677608136ddcae93b4bca3be2
#
_cell.length_a   1.000
_cell.length_b   1.000
_cell.length_c   1.000
_cell.angle_alpha   90.00
_cell.angle_beta   90.00
_cell.angle_gamma   90.00
#
_symmetry.space_group_name_H-M   'P 1'
#
loop_
_entity.id
_entity.type
_entity.pdbx_description
1 polymer ?
#
loop_
_entity_poly.entity_id
_entity_poly.type
_entity_poly.pdbx_seq_one_letter_code
_entity_poly.pdbx_strand_id
1 'polypeptide(L)'
;MSVPASAKVNRGKYLATVPPQEILPIVNSRFESSVKGIYLIGDVTGLPLVKVAANQGKEFIEKLNASGNVKQTDEEGLDLVIIGAGPAGISAAIEASKLGWKYVVLERSKIASTVRSFPPGKKVYAEPRSIENVSDLDV
;
A
#
# COMPACT_ATOMS: atom_id res chain seq x y z
N MET A 1 -23.74 17.95 -10.70
CA MET A 1 -24.56 17.10 -9.81
C MET A 1 -23.95 17.17 -8.42
N SER A 2 -24.60 17.83 -7.48
CA SER A 2 -24.14 17.93 -6.11
C SER A 2 -24.54 16.66 -5.35
N VAL A 3 -23.55 15.98 -4.77
CA VAL A 3 -23.79 14.84 -3.86
C VAL A 3 -24.30 15.42 -2.53
N PRO A 4 -25.46 14.97 -1.99
CA PRO A 4 -25.96 15.50 -0.74
C PRO A 4 -25.06 15.05 0.43
N ALA A 5 -24.62 16.01 1.23
CA ALA A 5 -23.92 15.76 2.48
C ALA A 5 -24.89 15.11 3.48
N SER A 6 -24.50 13.96 4.04
CA SER A 6 -25.11 13.24 5.15
C SER A 6 -26.50 12.64 4.94
N ALA A 7 -26.57 11.35 4.64
CA ALA A 7 -27.73 10.52 4.90
C ALA A 7 -27.76 10.12 6.39
N LYS A 8 -28.75 10.57 7.14
CA LYS A 8 -29.01 10.12 8.51
C LYS A 8 -29.71 8.78 8.47
N VAL A 9 -29.06 7.71 8.87
CA VAL A 9 -29.69 6.40 9.05
C VAL A 9 -30.10 6.25 10.50
N ASN A 10 -31.40 6.21 10.74
CA ASN A 10 -31.96 5.99 12.09
C ASN A 10 -31.97 4.49 12.40
N ARG A 11 -31.03 4.02 13.23
CA ARG A 11 -30.99 2.65 13.77
C ARG A 11 -31.21 2.69 15.28
N GLY A 12 -32.44 2.84 15.71
CA GLY A 12 -32.80 2.79 17.12
C GLY A 12 -32.20 3.95 17.93
N LYS A 13 -31.81 3.69 19.19
CA LYS A 13 -31.33 4.70 20.16
C LYS A 13 -29.97 5.35 19.81
N TYR A 14 -29.33 4.98 18.72
CA TYR A 14 -28.01 5.50 18.33
C TYR A 14 -28.10 6.22 16.99
N LEU A 15 -27.99 7.54 17.00
CA LEU A 15 -27.68 8.35 15.81
C LEU A 15 -26.23 8.08 15.42
N ALA A 16 -25.99 7.07 14.59
CA ALA A 16 -24.71 6.92 13.95
C ALA A 16 -24.61 7.96 12.81
N THR A 17 -23.75 8.93 12.94
CA THR A 17 -23.29 9.69 11.80
C THR A 17 -22.50 8.71 10.92
N VAL A 18 -22.96 8.52 9.68
CA VAL A 18 -22.15 7.80 8.68
C VAL A 18 -20.87 8.63 8.52
N PRO A 19 -19.68 8.04 8.75
CA PRO A 19 -18.45 8.78 8.54
C PRO A 19 -18.41 9.31 7.11
N PRO A 20 -17.78 10.48 6.86
CA PRO A 20 -17.63 10.99 5.52
C PRO A 20 -17.01 9.88 4.66
N GLN A 21 -17.58 9.66 3.49
CA GLN A 21 -17.11 8.65 2.56
C GLN A 21 -15.65 8.97 2.25
N GLU A 22 -14.74 8.08 2.62
CA GLU A 22 -13.32 8.26 2.29
C GLU A 22 -13.20 8.29 0.77
N ILE A 23 -12.60 9.37 0.26
CA ILE A 23 -12.28 9.47 -1.16
C ILE A 23 -11.01 8.66 -1.38
N LEU A 24 -11.15 7.48 -1.95
CA LEU A 24 -10.03 6.63 -2.29
C LEU A 24 -9.54 6.92 -3.70
N PRO A 25 -8.23 6.84 -3.94
CA PRO A 25 -7.69 6.97 -5.28
C PRO A 25 -8.12 5.80 -6.16
N ILE A 26 -8.33 6.07 -7.44
CA ILE A 26 -8.63 5.03 -8.43
C ILE A 26 -7.30 4.47 -8.93
N VAL A 27 -7.16 3.14 -8.85
CA VAL A 27 -6.04 2.40 -9.40
C VAL A 27 -6.55 1.27 -10.31
N ASN A 28 -5.77 0.94 -11.33
CA ASN A 28 -6.06 -0.20 -12.19
C ASN A 28 -5.55 -1.53 -11.57
N SER A 29 -5.74 -2.64 -12.27
CA SER A 29 -5.29 -3.97 -11.81
C SER A 29 -3.77 -4.12 -11.67
N ARG A 30 -2.99 -3.13 -12.12
CA ARG A 30 -1.53 -3.06 -11.97
C ARG A 30 -1.10 -2.03 -10.93
N PHE A 31 -2.03 -1.55 -10.09
CA PHE A 31 -1.83 -0.49 -9.10
C PHE A 31 -1.48 0.88 -9.68
N GLU A 32 -1.56 1.09 -10.99
CA GLU A 32 -1.27 2.37 -11.62
C GLU A 32 -2.45 3.33 -11.43
N SER A 33 -2.15 4.55 -11.04
CA SER A 33 -3.11 5.63 -10.87
C SER A 33 -3.56 6.19 -12.23
N SER A 34 -4.38 7.26 -12.21
CA SER A 34 -4.71 8.01 -13.42
C SER A 34 -3.51 8.75 -14.04
N VAL A 35 -2.40 8.85 -13.32
CA VAL A 35 -1.15 9.45 -13.81
C VAL A 35 -0.17 8.33 -14.15
N LYS A 36 0.22 8.26 -15.42
CA LYS A 36 1.14 7.24 -15.92
C LYS A 36 2.46 7.25 -15.14
N GLY A 37 2.91 6.08 -14.74
CA GLY A 37 4.14 5.89 -13.99
C GLY A 37 4.02 6.16 -12.50
N ILE A 38 2.83 6.54 -11.99
CA ILE A 38 2.54 6.67 -10.57
C ILE A 38 1.65 5.53 -10.13
N TYR A 39 2.14 4.74 -9.18
CA TYR A 39 1.49 3.56 -8.63
C TYR A 39 1.16 3.77 -7.15
N LEU A 40 0.05 3.20 -6.70
CA LEU A 40 -0.42 3.35 -5.33
C LEU A 40 -0.66 1.97 -4.73
N ILE A 41 0.02 1.68 -3.63
CA ILE A 41 -0.03 0.40 -2.91
C ILE A 41 -0.16 0.65 -1.40
N GLY A 42 -0.64 -0.34 -0.66
CA GLY A 42 -0.82 -0.26 0.78
C GLY A 42 -2.08 0.48 1.20
N ASP A 43 -2.07 1.03 2.40
CA ASP A 43 -3.25 1.61 3.09
C ASP A 43 -4.00 2.66 2.26
N VAL A 44 -3.28 3.40 1.43
CA VAL A 44 -3.88 4.41 0.52
C VAL A 44 -4.91 3.80 -0.44
N THR A 45 -4.85 2.50 -0.70
CA THR A 45 -5.82 1.79 -1.55
C THR A 45 -7.11 1.40 -0.80
N GLY A 46 -7.24 1.78 0.48
CA GLY A 46 -8.45 1.57 1.28
C GLY A 46 -8.49 0.27 2.09
N LEU A 47 -7.42 -0.51 2.10
CA LEU A 47 -7.31 -1.76 2.86
C LEU A 47 -6.12 -1.68 3.85
N PRO A 48 -6.30 -1.02 5.02
CA PRO A 48 -5.23 -0.77 5.97
C PRO A 48 -4.91 -2.02 6.82
N LEU A 49 -4.51 -3.10 6.17
CA LEU A 49 -4.14 -4.37 6.77
C LEU A 49 -2.68 -4.70 6.44
N VAL A 50 -1.86 -4.91 7.46
CA VAL A 50 -0.40 -5.11 7.33
C VAL A 50 -0.06 -6.19 6.30
N LYS A 51 -0.71 -7.36 6.41
CA LYS A 51 -0.52 -8.48 5.49
C LYS A 51 -0.91 -8.13 4.04
N VAL A 52 -2.05 -7.48 3.86
CA VAL A 52 -2.53 -7.06 2.54
C VAL A 52 -1.58 -6.05 1.93
N ALA A 53 -1.14 -5.07 2.71
CA ALA A 53 -0.18 -4.07 2.26
C ALA A 53 1.16 -4.70 1.84
N ALA A 54 1.68 -5.64 2.64
CA ALA A 54 2.91 -6.37 2.30
C ALA A 54 2.77 -7.18 1.00
N ASN A 55 1.66 -7.92 0.85
CA ASN A 55 1.38 -8.67 -0.37
C ASN A 55 1.25 -7.76 -1.60
N GLN A 56 0.60 -6.60 -1.46
CA GLN A 56 0.50 -5.62 -2.56
C GLN A 56 1.88 -5.12 -3.00
N GLY A 57 2.81 -4.91 -2.05
CA GLY A 57 4.17 -4.49 -2.38
C GLY A 57 4.89 -5.48 -3.28
N LYS A 58 4.82 -6.78 -2.94
CA LYS A 58 5.38 -7.86 -3.76
C LYS A 58 4.69 -7.96 -5.11
N GLU A 59 3.37 -8.10 -5.09
CA GLU A 59 2.55 -8.24 -6.31
C GLU A 59 2.76 -7.08 -7.29
N PHE A 60 2.91 -5.86 -6.78
CA PHE A 60 3.19 -4.69 -7.59
C PHE A 60 4.51 -4.83 -8.37
N ILE A 61 5.60 -5.18 -7.69
CA ILE A 61 6.91 -5.33 -8.33
C ILE A 61 6.90 -6.47 -9.34
N GLU A 62 6.28 -7.61 -9.01
CA GLU A 62 6.13 -8.74 -9.94
C GLU A 62 5.39 -8.33 -11.22
N LYS A 63 4.27 -7.61 -11.08
CA LYS A 63 3.48 -7.11 -12.22
C LYS A 63 4.25 -6.06 -13.03
N LEU A 64 4.96 -5.17 -12.36
CA LEU A 64 5.75 -4.14 -13.02
C LEU A 64 6.90 -4.77 -13.81
N ASN A 65 7.59 -5.76 -13.24
CA ASN A 65 8.65 -6.52 -13.92
C ASN A 65 8.10 -7.28 -15.13
N ALA A 66 6.97 -7.98 -14.97
CA ALA A 66 6.32 -8.71 -16.06
C ALA A 66 5.85 -7.81 -17.20
N SER A 67 5.58 -6.53 -16.94
CA SER A 67 5.17 -5.58 -17.97
C SER A 67 6.29 -5.14 -18.92
N GLY A 68 7.55 -5.37 -18.55
CA GLY A 68 8.73 -4.90 -19.29
C GLY A 68 8.89 -3.37 -19.36
N ASN A 69 8.12 -2.63 -18.55
CA ASN A 69 8.16 -1.17 -18.55
C ASN A 69 9.38 -0.60 -17.81
N VAL A 70 9.98 -1.38 -16.92
CA VAL A 70 11.23 -0.99 -16.24
C VAL A 70 12.37 -1.44 -17.12
N LYS A 71 13.00 -0.48 -17.77
CA LYS A 71 14.24 -0.72 -18.50
C LYS A 71 15.39 -0.46 -17.54
N GLN A 72 16.03 -1.53 -17.08
CA GLN A 72 17.31 -1.40 -16.40
C GLN A 72 18.29 -0.76 -17.40
N THR A 73 18.68 0.46 -17.14
CA THR A 73 19.67 1.15 -17.96
C THR A 73 21.00 1.16 -17.22
N ASP A 74 22.10 1.02 -17.98
CA ASP A 74 23.45 1.21 -17.42
C ASP A 74 23.75 2.69 -17.08
N GLU A 75 22.82 3.59 -17.45
CA GLU A 75 22.91 5.02 -17.18
C GLU A 75 22.70 5.35 -15.69
N GLU A 76 23.21 6.50 -15.27
CA GLU A 76 22.95 7.04 -13.94
C GLU A 76 21.46 7.40 -13.80
N GLY A 77 20.68 6.53 -13.15
CA GLY A 77 19.26 6.74 -12.94
C GLY A 77 18.69 5.73 -11.94
N LEU A 78 17.48 6.02 -11.46
CA LEU A 78 16.73 5.12 -10.61
C LEU A 78 15.65 4.45 -11.45
N ASP A 79 15.49 3.14 -11.30
CA ASP A 79 14.42 2.37 -11.90
C ASP A 79 13.10 2.62 -11.14
N LEU A 80 13.20 2.89 -9.83
CA LEU A 80 12.05 3.03 -8.95
C LEU A 80 12.31 4.01 -7.80
N VAL A 81 11.31 4.83 -7.48
CA VAL A 81 11.25 5.64 -6.27
C VAL A 81 10.07 5.15 -5.44
N ILE A 82 10.33 4.70 -4.22
CA ILE A 82 9.31 4.24 -3.27
C ILE A 82 9.10 5.32 -2.23
N ILE A 83 7.87 5.79 -2.07
CA ILE A 83 7.51 6.81 -1.09
C ILE A 83 6.75 6.13 0.07
N GLY A 84 7.38 6.11 1.22
CA GLY A 84 6.91 5.47 2.44
C GLY A 84 7.57 4.11 2.69
N ALA A 85 8.07 3.91 3.93
CA ALA A 85 8.66 2.67 4.41
C ALA A 85 7.69 1.93 5.36
N GLY A 86 6.41 1.86 5.00
CA GLY A 86 5.43 0.97 5.60
C GLY A 86 5.52 -0.44 5.00
N PRO A 87 4.65 -1.39 5.42
CA PRO A 87 4.70 -2.78 4.96
C PRO A 87 4.72 -2.93 3.44
N ALA A 88 3.91 -2.17 2.72
CA ALA A 88 3.88 -2.19 1.25
C ALA A 88 5.19 -1.72 0.62
N GLY A 89 5.72 -0.57 1.08
CA GLY A 89 6.96 -0.01 0.54
C GLY A 89 8.18 -0.87 0.86
N ILE A 90 8.25 -1.46 2.06
CA ILE A 90 9.33 -2.37 2.45
C ILE A 90 9.28 -3.64 1.59
N SER A 91 8.10 -4.24 1.43
CA SER A 91 7.94 -5.43 0.59
C SER A 91 8.31 -5.15 -0.87
N ALA A 92 7.88 -4.01 -1.42
CA ALA A 92 8.28 -3.58 -2.76
C ALA A 92 9.80 -3.38 -2.88
N ALA A 93 10.45 -2.79 -1.86
CA ALA A 93 11.90 -2.60 -1.85
C ALA A 93 12.66 -3.94 -1.84
N ILE A 94 12.18 -4.91 -1.05
CA ILE A 94 12.78 -6.26 -1.01
C ILE A 94 12.71 -6.91 -2.39
N GLU A 95 11.54 -6.88 -3.04
CA GLU A 95 11.39 -7.48 -4.37
C GLU A 95 12.21 -6.74 -5.44
N ALA A 96 12.23 -5.42 -5.43
CA ALA A 96 13.07 -4.63 -6.33
C ALA A 96 14.56 -4.96 -6.15
N SER A 97 14.99 -5.14 -4.90
CA SER A 97 16.37 -5.55 -4.58
C SER A 97 16.72 -6.92 -5.17
N LYS A 98 15.82 -7.91 -5.06
CA LYS A 98 16.03 -9.25 -5.64
C LYS A 98 16.17 -9.22 -7.16
N LEU A 99 15.48 -8.29 -7.81
CA LEU A 99 15.56 -8.09 -9.26
C LEU A 99 16.78 -7.27 -9.70
N GLY A 100 17.57 -6.76 -8.74
CA GLY A 100 18.74 -5.92 -9.02
C GLY A 100 18.40 -4.52 -9.50
N TRP A 101 17.18 -4.03 -9.22
CA TRP A 101 16.75 -2.69 -9.61
C TRP A 101 17.46 -1.61 -8.79
N LYS A 102 17.75 -0.47 -9.43
CA LYS A 102 18.25 0.74 -8.77
C LYS A 102 17.07 1.50 -8.19
N TYR A 103 16.92 1.50 -6.88
CA TYR A 103 15.78 2.16 -6.24
C TYR A 103 16.19 2.99 -5.02
N VAL A 104 15.32 3.89 -4.60
CA VAL A 104 15.43 4.64 -3.35
C VAL A 104 14.10 4.56 -2.60
N VAL A 105 14.17 4.46 -1.28
CA VAL A 105 13.00 4.56 -0.39
C VAL A 105 13.06 5.89 0.34
N LEU A 106 12.04 6.72 0.15
CA LEU A 106 11.88 8.00 0.82
C LEU A 106 10.88 7.83 1.96
N GLU A 107 11.34 8.04 3.19
CA GLU A 107 10.52 7.92 4.39
C GLU A 107 10.60 9.22 5.22
N ARG A 108 9.45 9.73 5.62
CA ARG A 108 9.34 10.97 6.40
C ARG A 108 9.86 10.84 7.83
N SER A 109 9.77 9.64 8.40
CA SER A 109 10.06 9.40 9.81
C SER A 109 11.02 8.22 9.97
N LYS A 110 10.53 7.11 10.51
CA LYS A 110 11.31 5.88 10.71
C LYS A 110 10.69 4.74 9.92
N ILE A 111 11.51 3.80 9.48
CA ILE A 111 11.06 2.57 8.83
C ILE A 111 10.01 1.90 9.74
N ALA A 112 8.88 1.50 9.16
CA ALA A 112 7.74 0.89 9.83
C ALA A 112 7.21 1.71 11.03
N SER A 113 7.24 3.04 10.93
CA SER A 113 6.91 3.95 12.05
C SER A 113 5.56 3.65 12.70
N THR A 114 4.54 3.35 11.92
CA THR A 114 3.20 2.99 12.42
C THR A 114 3.25 1.72 13.28
N VAL A 115 3.89 0.66 12.79
CA VAL A 115 4.00 -0.60 13.54
C VAL A 115 4.86 -0.42 14.78
N ARG A 116 5.95 0.33 14.67
CA ARG A 116 6.85 0.65 15.81
C ARG A 116 6.19 1.52 16.88
N SER A 117 5.15 2.28 16.54
CA SER A 117 4.39 3.08 17.51
C SER A 117 3.37 2.28 18.30
N PHE A 118 3.14 1.01 17.96
CA PHE A 118 2.22 0.18 18.72
C PHE A 118 2.75 -0.04 20.15
N PRO A 119 1.87 0.03 21.16
CA PRO A 119 2.29 -0.25 22.52
C PRO A 119 2.79 -1.70 22.65
N PRO A 120 3.73 -1.96 23.59
CA PRO A 120 4.20 -3.31 23.86
C PRO A 120 3.06 -4.27 24.15
N GLY A 121 3.08 -5.47 23.54
CA GLY A 121 2.05 -6.48 23.70
C GLY A 121 0.77 -6.24 22.90
N LYS A 122 0.70 -5.22 22.05
CA LYS A 122 -0.42 -5.07 21.12
C LYS A 122 -0.48 -6.27 20.18
N LYS A 123 -1.61 -7.00 20.24
CA LYS A 123 -1.85 -8.08 19.29
C LYS A 123 -2.08 -7.50 17.91
N VAL A 124 -1.26 -7.89 16.96
CA VAL A 124 -1.46 -7.63 15.54
C VAL A 124 -2.11 -8.88 14.96
N TYR A 125 -3.35 -8.76 14.51
CA TYR A 125 -4.02 -9.88 13.87
C TYR A 125 -3.62 -9.91 12.40
N ALA A 126 -3.10 -11.04 11.94
CA ALA A 126 -2.81 -11.29 10.54
C ALA A 126 -4.11 -11.59 9.75
N GLU A 127 -5.06 -10.69 9.86
CA GLU A 127 -6.34 -10.76 9.15
C GLU A 127 -6.21 -10.20 7.71
N PRO A 128 -7.07 -10.64 6.80
CA PRO A 128 -7.95 -11.80 6.93
C PRO A 128 -7.18 -13.13 6.88
N ARG A 129 -7.61 -14.12 7.66
CA ARG A 129 -6.97 -15.45 7.71
C ARG A 129 -7.05 -16.21 6.37
N SER A 130 -8.03 -15.85 5.54
CA SER A 130 -8.22 -16.42 4.21
C SER A 130 -7.17 -15.95 3.19
N ILE A 131 -6.42 -14.89 3.49
CA ILE A 131 -5.35 -14.38 2.64
C ILE A 131 -4.01 -14.89 3.19
N GLU A 132 -3.31 -15.65 2.38
CA GLU A 132 -1.95 -16.09 2.68
C GLU A 132 -0.97 -14.90 2.61
N ASN A 133 0.01 -14.88 3.51
CA ASN A 133 1.13 -13.96 3.38
C ASN A 133 2.09 -14.51 2.31
N VAL A 134 2.12 -13.87 1.16
CA VAL A 134 3.02 -14.23 0.06
C VAL A 134 4.25 -13.31 -0.03
N SER A 135 4.28 -12.27 0.81
CA SER A 135 5.43 -11.37 0.91
C SER A 135 6.56 -12.01 1.72
N ASP A 136 7.77 -11.46 1.59
CA ASP A 136 8.90 -11.89 2.42
C ASP A 136 8.98 -11.15 3.77
N LEU A 137 7.96 -10.38 4.10
CA LEU A 137 7.81 -9.83 5.43
C LEU A 137 7.11 -10.86 6.33
N ASP A 138 7.74 -11.17 7.44
CA ASP A 138 7.16 -12.01 8.48
C ASP A 138 6.12 -11.18 9.26
N VAL A 139 4.82 -11.31 8.87
CA VAL A 139 3.69 -10.54 9.40
C VAL A 139 2.46 -11.41 9.67
#